data_8f354a5cf4d18f16b3e21b7892dfd76c
#
_entry.id   8f354a5cf4d18f16b3e21b7892dfd76c
#
_cell.length_a   1.000
_cell.length_b   1.000
_cell.length_c   1.000
_cell.angle_alpha   90.00
_cell.angle_beta   90.00
_cell.angle_gamma   90.00
#
_symmetry.space_group_name_H-M   'P 1'
#
loop_
_entity.id
_entity.type
_entity.pdbx_description
1 polymer ?
#
loop_
_entity_poly.entity_id
_entity_poly.type
_entity_poly.pdbx_seq_one_letter_code
_entity_poly.pdbx_strand_id
1 'polypeptide(L)'
;MKILVVDDFSTMRRIIKNLLRDLGFTNVQEADDGSTALPMLQNGDFDFVVTDWNMPGMQGIDLLREIRKDENLKHMPVMMVTAEAKKEQI
;
A
#
# COMPACT_ATOMS: atom_id res chain seq x y z
N MET A 1 -14.14 -5.54 3.52
CA MET A 1 -13.14 -5.00 2.59
C MET A 1 -11.76 -5.39 3.06
N LYS A 2 -10.99 -5.99 2.19
CA LYS A 2 -9.63 -6.43 2.48
C LYS A 2 -8.63 -5.43 1.93
N ILE A 3 -7.80 -4.85 2.80
CA ILE A 3 -6.91 -3.74 2.46
C ILE A 3 -5.46 -4.16 2.66
N LEU A 4 -4.59 -3.81 1.71
CA LEU A 4 -3.15 -3.96 1.84
C LEU A 4 -2.50 -2.60 2.07
N VAL A 5 -1.71 -2.48 3.11
CA VAL A 5 -0.92 -1.30 3.43
C VAL A 5 0.54 -1.58 3.12
N VAL A 6 1.13 -0.78 2.23
CA VAL A 6 2.51 -0.97 1.76
C VAL A 6 3.34 0.25 2.15
N ASP A 7 4.32 0.04 3.02
CA ASP A 7 5.23 1.09 3.49
C ASP A 7 6.46 0.42 4.08
N ASP A 8 7.64 0.96 3.84
CA ASP A 8 8.88 0.42 4.38
C ASP A 8 9.07 0.72 5.88
N PHE A 9 8.32 1.68 6.43
CA PHE A 9 8.36 1.99 7.86
C PHE A 9 7.24 1.27 8.61
N SER A 10 7.60 0.40 9.54
CA SER A 10 6.63 -0.32 10.36
C SER A 10 5.75 0.62 11.18
N THR A 11 6.32 1.72 11.67
CA THR A 11 5.58 2.73 12.44
C THR A 11 4.47 3.35 11.59
N MET A 12 4.77 3.70 10.33
CA MET A 12 3.77 4.29 9.44
C MET A 12 2.69 3.27 9.10
N ARG A 13 3.05 2.01 8.84
CA ARG A 13 2.06 0.96 8.60
C ARG A 13 1.10 0.83 9.78
N ARG A 14 1.63 0.87 11.00
CA ARG A 14 0.80 0.78 12.22
C ARG A 14 -0.15 1.97 12.34
N ILE A 15 0.34 3.18 12.05
CA ILE A 15 -0.50 4.38 12.08
C ILE A 15 -1.65 4.25 11.09
N ILE A 16 -1.36 3.85 9.86
CA ILE A 16 -2.38 3.70 8.83
C ILE A 16 -3.38 2.61 9.21
N LYS A 17 -2.90 1.48 9.72
CA LYS A 17 -3.78 0.40 10.18
C LYS A 17 -4.72 0.87 11.29
N ASN A 18 -4.19 1.64 12.23
CA ASN A 18 -5.02 2.16 13.32
C ASN A 18 -6.09 3.13 12.82
N LEU A 19 -5.73 4.01 11.87
CA LEU A 19 -6.69 4.91 11.27
C LEU A 19 -7.79 4.16 10.52
N LEU A 20 -7.41 3.13 9.77
CA LEU A 20 -8.38 2.31 9.04
C LEU A 20 -9.30 1.55 10.01
N ARG A 21 -8.74 1.02 11.10
CA ARG A 21 -9.53 0.34 12.12
C ARG A 21 -10.54 1.28 12.75
N ASP A 22 -10.13 2.52 13.03
CA ASP A 22 -11.04 3.51 13.59
C ASP A 22 -12.19 3.86 12.65
N LEU A 23 -11.97 3.68 11.34
CA LEU A 23 -13.01 3.86 10.32
C LEU A 23 -13.84 2.59 10.10
N GLY A 24 -13.55 1.52 10.82
CA GLY A 24 -14.29 0.26 10.73
C GLY A 24 -13.69 -0.79 9.83
N PHE A 25 -12.49 -0.55 9.27
CA PHE A 25 -11.80 -1.50 8.41
C PHE A 25 -10.82 -2.33 9.24
N THR A 26 -11.17 -3.57 9.53
CA THR A 26 -10.38 -4.43 10.41
C THR A 26 -9.58 -5.49 9.65
N ASN A 27 -9.92 -5.77 8.38
CA ASN A 27 -9.20 -6.75 7.58
C ASN A 27 -8.09 -6.05 6.79
N VAL A 28 -6.98 -5.76 7.47
CA VAL A 28 -5.85 -5.02 6.93
C VAL A 28 -4.60 -5.86 7.05
N GLN A 29 -3.88 -6.04 5.94
CA GLN A 29 -2.59 -6.71 5.91
C GLN A 29 -1.50 -5.72 5.54
N GLU A 30 -0.24 -6.10 5.74
CA GLU A 30 0.91 -5.22 5.55
C GLU A 30 1.93 -5.84 4.61
N ALA A 31 2.62 -4.98 3.87
CA ALA A 31 3.82 -5.33 3.11
C ALA A 31 4.84 -4.22 3.30
N ASP A 32 6.12 -4.57 3.27
CA ASP A 32 7.20 -3.62 3.53
C ASP A 32 7.72 -2.93 2.26
N ASP A 33 7.44 -3.47 1.09
CA ASP A 33 7.77 -2.84 -0.18
C ASP A 33 6.90 -3.39 -1.32
N GLY A 34 7.08 -2.82 -2.52
CA GLY A 34 6.30 -3.22 -3.69
C GLY A 34 6.56 -4.64 -4.15
N SER A 35 7.80 -5.13 -4.01
CA SER A 35 8.13 -6.49 -4.44
C SER A 35 7.53 -7.55 -3.52
N THR A 36 7.29 -7.23 -2.25
CA THR A 36 6.54 -8.08 -1.34
C THR A 36 5.03 -7.96 -1.58
N ALA A 37 4.57 -6.74 -1.85
CA ALA A 37 3.15 -6.44 -2.03
C ALA A 37 2.57 -7.10 -3.27
N LEU A 38 3.29 -7.08 -4.39
CA LEU A 38 2.75 -7.54 -5.66
C LEU A 38 2.32 -9.01 -5.64
N PRO A 39 3.14 -9.97 -5.14
CA PRO A 39 2.69 -11.35 -5.01
C PRO A 39 1.48 -11.50 -4.09
N MET A 40 1.42 -10.72 -3.02
CA MET A 40 0.26 -10.75 -2.12
C MET A 40 -1.01 -10.34 -2.85
N LEU A 41 -0.95 -9.29 -3.66
CA LEU A 41 -2.09 -8.83 -4.44
C LEU A 41 -2.51 -9.84 -5.50
N GLN A 42 -1.54 -10.51 -6.14
CA GLN A 42 -1.81 -11.50 -7.16
C GLN A 42 -2.47 -12.77 -6.60
N ASN A 43 -2.13 -13.14 -5.38
CA ASN A 43 -2.58 -14.37 -4.74
C ASN A 43 -3.70 -14.17 -3.72
N GLY A 44 -4.01 -12.92 -3.35
CA GLY A 44 -5.06 -12.58 -2.39
C GLY A 44 -6.20 -11.82 -3.05
N ASP A 45 -7.34 -11.79 -2.39
CA ASP A 45 -8.51 -11.07 -2.87
C ASP A 45 -8.61 -9.71 -2.18
N PHE A 46 -7.67 -8.84 -2.49
CA PHE A 46 -7.66 -7.49 -1.92
C PHE A 46 -8.63 -6.57 -2.66
N ASP A 47 -9.22 -5.65 -1.92
CA ASP A 47 -10.18 -4.68 -2.45
C ASP A 47 -9.59 -3.28 -2.59
N PHE A 48 -8.48 -3.01 -1.89
CA PHE A 48 -7.91 -1.67 -1.82
C PHE A 48 -6.43 -1.75 -1.42
N VAL A 49 -5.62 -0.84 -1.96
CA VAL A 49 -4.19 -0.74 -1.62
C VAL A 49 -3.89 0.68 -1.16
N VAL A 50 -3.22 0.80 -0.02
CA VAL A 50 -2.61 2.05 0.44
C VAL A 50 -1.11 1.86 0.39
N THR A 51 -0.41 2.64 -0.42
CA THR A 51 1.03 2.47 -0.60
C THR A 51 1.78 3.78 -0.40
N ASP A 52 2.96 3.70 0.19
CA ASP A 52 3.89 4.81 0.23
C ASP A 52 4.40 5.12 -1.18
N TRP A 53 4.74 6.38 -1.41
CA TRP A 53 5.32 6.85 -2.66
C TRP A 53 6.77 6.39 -2.81
N ASN A 54 7.57 6.58 -1.77
CA ASN A 54 9.00 6.28 -1.79
C ASN A 54 9.31 5.04 -0.94
N MET A 55 9.77 3.99 -1.60
CA MET A 55 10.19 2.75 -0.94
C MET A 55 11.48 2.26 -1.59
N PRO A 56 12.40 1.62 -0.84
CA PRO A 56 13.57 1.01 -1.46
C PRO A 56 13.15 -0.11 -2.41
N GLY A 57 13.89 -0.27 -3.49
CA GLY A 57 13.55 -1.26 -4.52
C GLY A 57 12.38 -0.79 -5.36
N MET A 58 11.24 -1.43 -5.26
CA MET A 58 10.05 -1.06 -6.03
C MET A 58 9.30 0.07 -5.33
N GLN A 59 9.30 1.25 -5.94
CA GLN A 59 8.59 2.42 -5.43
C GLN A 59 7.07 2.28 -5.62
N GLY A 60 6.32 3.15 -4.94
CA GLY A 60 4.87 3.15 -5.04
C GLY A 60 4.35 3.32 -6.46
N ILE A 61 4.99 4.19 -7.25
CA ILE A 61 4.60 4.39 -8.66
C ILE A 61 4.88 3.14 -9.50
N ASP A 62 5.95 2.41 -9.21
CA ASP A 62 6.27 1.18 -9.91
C ASP A 62 5.25 0.09 -9.57
N LEU A 63 4.87 0.00 -8.29
CA LEU A 63 3.83 -0.92 -7.86
C LEU A 63 2.51 -0.60 -8.57
N LEU A 64 2.14 0.66 -8.64
CA LEU A 64 0.92 1.09 -9.34
C LEU A 64 0.96 0.66 -10.81
N ARG A 65 2.09 0.86 -11.49
CA ARG A 65 2.24 0.44 -12.88
C ARG A 65 2.02 -1.05 -13.05
N GLU A 66 2.61 -1.86 -12.16
CA GLU A 66 2.45 -3.31 -12.22
C GLU A 66 1.00 -3.73 -11.96
N ILE A 67 0.32 -3.06 -11.03
CA ILE A 67 -1.10 -3.31 -10.78
C ILE A 67 -1.93 -3.00 -12.05
N ARG A 68 -1.65 -1.89 -12.72
CA ARG A 68 -2.40 -1.49 -13.91
C ARG A 68 -2.14 -2.37 -15.13
N LYS A 69 -0.98 -3.05 -15.17
CA LYS A 69 -0.66 -4.00 -16.23
C LYS A 69 -1.28 -5.38 -16.02
N ASP A 70 -1.60 -5.72 -14.79
CA ASP A 70 -2.13 -7.05 -14.45
C ASP A 70 -3.63 -7.09 -14.74
N GLU A 71 -4.05 -8.05 -15.57
CA GLU A 71 -5.46 -8.17 -15.98
C GLU A 71 -6.39 -8.38 -14.80
N ASN A 72 -5.91 -9.03 -13.74
CA ASN A 72 -6.71 -9.30 -12.55
C ASN A 72 -6.69 -8.16 -11.54
N LEU A 73 -5.73 -7.25 -11.64
CA LEU A 73 -5.50 -6.18 -10.65
C LEU A 73 -5.72 -4.77 -11.20
N LYS A 74 -5.88 -4.62 -12.51
CA LYS A 74 -5.87 -3.29 -13.15
C LYS A 74 -6.97 -2.34 -12.66
N HIS A 75 -8.01 -2.86 -12.07
CA HIS A 75 -9.11 -2.06 -11.52
C HIS A 75 -8.99 -1.81 -10.01
N MET A 76 -7.92 -2.28 -9.39
CA MET A 76 -7.71 -2.13 -7.96
C MET A 76 -7.58 -0.65 -7.59
N PRO A 77 -8.40 -0.14 -6.66
CA PRO A 77 -8.20 1.21 -6.15
C PRO A 77 -6.89 1.30 -5.37
N VAL A 78 -6.09 2.31 -5.67
CA VAL A 78 -4.79 2.53 -5.03
C VAL A 78 -4.74 3.96 -4.52
N MET A 79 -4.45 4.11 -3.23
CA MET A 79 -4.20 5.41 -2.62
C MET A 79 -2.71 5.53 -2.32
N MET A 80 -2.10 6.61 -2.74
CA MET A 80 -0.69 6.87 -2.43
C MET A 80 -0.57 7.85 -1.29
N VAL A 81 0.28 7.50 -0.33
CA VAL A 81 0.64 8.36 0.79
C VAL A 81 2.08 8.79 0.58
N THR A 82 2.30 10.10 0.46
CA THR A 82 3.64 10.63 0.20
C THR A 82 4.33 10.99 1.50
N ALA A 83 5.61 10.62 1.61
CA ALA A 83 6.47 11.04 2.71
C ALA A 83 7.07 12.44 2.50
N GLU A 84 6.83 13.07 1.37
CA GLU A 84 7.40 14.38 1.06
C GLU A 84 6.95 15.44 2.04
N ALA A 85 5.71 15.37 2.51
CA ALA A 85 5.22 16.29 3.51
C ALA A 85 6.05 16.25 4.79
N LYS A 86 6.61 15.09 5.13
CA LYS A 86 7.48 14.93 6.29
C LYS A 86 8.82 15.58 6.07
N LYS A 87 9.37 15.52 4.86
CA LYS A 87 10.65 16.13 4.52
C LYS A 87 10.58 17.65 4.56
N GLU A 88 9.49 18.21 4.11
CA GLU A 88 9.28 19.64 4.08
C GLU A 88 9.13 20.23 5.48
N GLN A 89 8.74 19.43 6.45
CA GLN A 89 8.60 19.87 7.82
C GLN A 89 9.91 19.88 8.59
N ILE A 90 10.94 19.28 8.04
CA ILE A 90 12.26 19.23 8.64
C ILE A 90 13.10 20.41 8.19
#